data_b179bb65c2257ba83b720ba516f9877b
#
_entry.id   b179bb65c2257ba83b720ba516f9877b
#
_cell.length_a   1.000
_cell.length_b   1.000
_cell.length_c   1.000
_cell.angle_alpha   90.00
_cell.angle_beta   90.00
_cell.angle_gamma   90.00
#
_symmetry.space_group_name_H-M   'P 1'
#
loop_
_entity.id
_entity.type
_entity.pdbx_description
1 polymer ?
#
loop_
_entity_poly.entity_id
_entity_poly.type
_entity_poly.pdbx_seq_one_letter_code
_entity_poly.pdbx_strand_id
1 'polypeptide(L)'
;LSGSGKSTLIRHINRLIEPTDGQVIVDGDDVMEMSSGQLMQFRRFKASMVFQKFALLPHRTVAQNAAYGLTIQGVDEGEAVERSQRWLERVGLGGFEKHFPAQLSGGMQQRVGLARALATDAEILLMDEAFSALDPLIRNDMQGILLDLQKELHKTIVFITHDLDEALRIGDQISILRDGAVIQD
;
A
#
# COMPACT_ATOMS: atom_id res chain seq x y z
N LEU A 1 3.96 9.60 17.35
CA LEU A 1 4.63 8.80 18.37
C LEU A 1 4.55 7.32 17.98
N SER A 2 5.65 6.58 18.08
CA SER A 2 5.66 5.13 17.89
C SER A 2 4.77 4.47 18.95
N GLY A 3 4.03 3.41 18.58
CA GLY A 3 3.18 2.70 19.54
C GLY A 3 1.76 3.27 19.73
N SER A 4 1.34 4.32 19.03
CA SER A 4 -0.01 4.88 19.18
C SER A 4 -1.13 4.12 18.47
N GLY A 5 -0.90 2.91 17.96
CA GLY A 5 -1.94 2.06 17.36
C GLY A 5 -2.21 2.29 15.86
N LYS A 6 -1.50 3.20 15.19
CA LYS A 6 -1.75 3.55 13.77
C LYS A 6 -1.69 2.35 12.82
N SER A 7 -0.61 1.56 12.90
CA SER A 7 -0.46 0.35 12.08
C SER A 7 -1.52 -0.73 12.39
N THR A 8 -2.02 -0.76 13.62
CA THR A 8 -3.11 -1.64 14.02
C THR A 8 -4.41 -1.17 13.39
N LEU A 9 -4.70 0.14 13.47
CA LEU A 9 -5.90 0.74 12.89
C LEU A 9 -6.02 0.48 11.39
N ILE A 10 -4.97 0.76 10.60
CA ILE A 10 -5.02 0.54 9.15
C ILE A 10 -5.23 -0.94 8.79
N ARG A 11 -4.70 -1.86 9.61
CA ARG A 11 -4.87 -3.30 9.40
C ARG A 11 -6.24 -3.84 9.81
N HIS A 12 -7.04 -3.08 10.55
CA HIS A 12 -8.45 -3.40 10.75
C HIS A 12 -9.26 -3.15 9.47
N ILE A 13 -8.89 -2.14 8.66
CA ILE A 13 -9.62 -1.81 7.42
C ILE A 13 -9.68 -3.00 6.46
N ASN A 14 -8.58 -3.73 6.29
CA ASN A 14 -8.55 -4.95 5.47
C ASN A 14 -8.64 -6.24 6.31
N ARG A 15 -8.98 -6.10 7.60
CA ARG A 15 -9.19 -7.19 8.56
C ARG A 15 -8.01 -8.17 8.64
N LEU A 16 -6.77 -7.65 8.46
CA LEU A 16 -5.54 -8.41 8.79
C LEU A 16 -5.37 -8.56 10.30
N ILE A 17 -5.94 -7.64 11.07
CA ILE A 17 -6.11 -7.72 12.51
C ILE A 17 -7.61 -7.60 12.79
N GLU A 18 -8.17 -8.55 13.52
CA GLU A 18 -9.56 -8.54 13.94
C GLU A 18 -9.74 -7.50 15.05
N PRO A 19 -10.63 -6.51 14.93
CA PRO A 19 -10.93 -5.60 16.02
C PRO A 19 -11.69 -6.31 17.14
N THR A 20 -11.57 -5.82 18.37
CA THR A 20 -12.33 -6.36 19.52
C THR A 20 -13.81 -5.98 19.43
N ASP A 21 -14.10 -4.81 18.89
CA ASP A 21 -15.44 -4.25 18.72
C ASP A 21 -15.41 -3.14 17.65
N GLY A 22 -16.57 -2.73 17.15
CA GLY A 22 -16.73 -1.68 16.16
C GLY A 22 -16.97 -2.20 14.75
N GLN A 23 -17.10 -1.28 13.81
CA GLN A 23 -17.44 -1.54 12.40
C GLN A 23 -16.43 -0.88 11.47
N VAL A 24 -16.24 -1.49 10.31
CA VAL A 24 -15.49 -0.89 9.19
C VAL A 24 -16.37 -0.94 7.95
N ILE A 25 -16.97 0.19 7.62
CA ILE A 25 -17.89 0.29 6.49
C ILE A 25 -17.12 0.75 5.24
N VAL A 26 -17.21 -0.03 4.17
CA VAL A 26 -16.63 0.28 2.86
C VAL A 26 -17.71 0.11 1.80
N ASP A 27 -18.03 1.16 1.08
CA ASP A 27 -19.09 1.18 0.05
C ASP A 27 -20.46 0.68 0.56
N GLY A 28 -20.74 0.87 1.85
CA GLY A 28 -21.97 0.42 2.53
C GLY A 28 -21.90 -0.99 3.10
N ASP A 29 -20.85 -1.76 2.85
CA ASP A 29 -20.65 -3.10 3.39
C ASP A 29 -19.78 -3.06 4.65
N ASP A 30 -20.18 -3.77 5.71
CA ASP A 30 -19.34 -3.95 6.90
C ASP A 30 -18.30 -5.06 6.66
N VAL A 31 -17.05 -4.67 6.60
CA VAL A 31 -15.91 -5.60 6.42
C VAL A 31 -15.85 -6.64 7.55
N MET A 32 -16.35 -6.29 8.76
CA MET A 32 -16.35 -7.20 9.90
C MET A 32 -17.37 -8.34 9.76
N GLU A 33 -18.43 -8.12 9.01
CA GLU A 33 -19.46 -9.12 8.73
C GLU A 33 -19.17 -10.00 7.51
N MET A 34 -18.14 -9.67 6.74
CA MET A 34 -17.76 -10.44 5.54
C MET A 34 -17.38 -11.87 5.90
N SER A 35 -17.94 -12.83 5.16
CA SER A 35 -17.48 -14.23 5.16
C SER A 35 -16.03 -14.31 4.65
N SER A 36 -15.34 -15.42 4.91
CA SER A 36 -13.97 -15.64 4.43
C SER A 36 -13.82 -15.50 2.91
N GLY A 37 -14.84 -15.91 2.14
CA GLY A 37 -14.84 -15.75 0.69
C GLY A 37 -14.98 -14.29 0.26
N GLN A 38 -15.89 -13.54 0.86
CA GLN A 38 -16.07 -12.11 0.59
C GLN A 38 -14.84 -11.30 1.00
N LEU A 39 -14.26 -11.58 2.17
CA LEU A 39 -13.04 -10.92 2.63
C LEU A 39 -11.84 -11.19 1.70
N MET A 40 -11.75 -12.40 1.16
CA MET A 40 -10.74 -12.75 0.16
C MET A 40 -10.94 -11.93 -1.13
N GLN A 41 -12.17 -11.75 -1.60
CA GLN A 41 -12.48 -10.91 -2.77
C GLN A 41 -12.20 -9.43 -2.48
N PHE A 42 -12.59 -8.94 -1.32
CA PHE A 42 -12.29 -7.59 -0.86
C PHE A 42 -10.78 -7.29 -0.92
N ARG A 43 -9.94 -8.17 -0.35
CA ARG A 43 -8.47 -8.03 -0.36
C ARG A 43 -7.85 -8.21 -1.74
N ARG A 44 -8.49 -8.92 -2.66
CA ARG A 44 -8.00 -9.10 -4.03
C ARG A 44 -8.27 -7.91 -4.92
N PHE A 45 -9.46 -7.31 -4.80
CA PHE A 45 -9.97 -6.37 -5.79
C PHE A 45 -10.24 -4.97 -5.24
N LYS A 46 -10.62 -4.84 -3.96
CA LYS A 46 -11.02 -3.56 -3.38
C LYS A 46 -9.91 -2.84 -2.61
N ALA A 47 -9.07 -3.57 -1.86
CA ALA A 47 -8.07 -2.97 -0.99
C ALA A 47 -6.69 -3.56 -1.22
N SER A 48 -5.72 -2.73 -1.61
CA SER A 48 -4.31 -3.10 -1.66
C SER A 48 -3.53 -2.45 -0.52
N MET A 49 -2.38 -3.03 -0.14
CA MET A 49 -1.61 -2.54 0.99
C MET A 49 -0.11 -2.47 0.70
N VAL A 50 0.49 -1.33 1.07
CA VAL A 50 1.94 -1.13 1.15
C VAL A 50 2.37 -1.22 2.60
N PHE A 51 3.26 -2.15 2.90
CA PHE A 51 3.70 -2.46 4.26
C PHE A 51 4.98 -1.70 4.63
N GLN A 52 5.13 -1.33 5.88
CA GLN A 52 6.33 -0.71 6.43
C GLN A 52 7.60 -1.55 6.19
N LYS A 53 7.53 -2.86 6.34
CA LYS A 53 8.63 -3.82 6.11
C LYS A 53 8.52 -4.50 4.75
N PHE A 54 8.28 -3.76 3.69
CA PHE A 54 8.25 -4.15 2.26
C PHE A 54 7.38 -5.36 1.93
N ALA A 55 7.38 -6.41 2.73
CA ALA A 55 6.66 -7.68 2.55
C ALA A 55 6.87 -8.30 1.14
N LEU A 56 8.09 -8.21 0.61
CA LEU A 56 8.45 -8.83 -0.65
C LEU A 56 8.71 -10.32 -0.45
N LEU A 57 8.38 -11.11 -1.47
CA LEU A 57 8.68 -12.53 -1.52
C LEU A 57 10.15 -12.72 -1.90
N PRO A 58 11.02 -13.22 -1.01
CA PRO A 58 12.47 -13.20 -1.20
C PRO A 58 12.95 -14.13 -2.32
N HIS A 59 12.15 -15.16 -2.64
CA HIS A 59 12.41 -16.14 -3.69
C HIS A 59 11.85 -15.74 -5.06
N ARG A 60 11.23 -14.57 -5.17
CA ARG A 60 10.70 -14.00 -6.41
C ARG A 60 11.49 -12.79 -6.85
N THR A 61 11.63 -12.60 -8.16
CA THR A 61 12.26 -11.41 -8.73
C THR A 61 11.41 -10.16 -8.49
N VAL A 62 11.96 -8.99 -8.80
CA VAL A 62 11.28 -7.69 -8.75
C VAL A 62 10.01 -7.71 -9.60
N ALA A 63 10.11 -8.17 -10.86
CA ALA A 63 8.94 -8.29 -11.74
C ALA A 63 7.89 -9.24 -11.17
N GLN A 64 8.29 -10.40 -10.67
CA GLN A 64 7.38 -11.37 -10.06
C GLN A 64 6.74 -10.86 -8.76
N ASN A 65 7.45 -10.05 -7.98
CA ASN A 65 6.88 -9.38 -6.82
C ASN A 65 5.85 -8.34 -7.22
N ALA A 66 6.16 -7.49 -8.21
CA ALA A 66 5.25 -6.45 -8.70
C ALA A 66 3.99 -7.05 -9.34
N ALA A 67 4.11 -8.15 -10.08
CA ALA A 67 2.99 -8.86 -10.71
C ALA A 67 2.19 -9.74 -9.74
N TYR A 68 2.64 -9.96 -8.50
CA TYR A 68 2.06 -10.97 -7.62
C TYR A 68 0.57 -10.76 -7.33
N GLY A 69 0.16 -9.52 -7.10
CA GLY A 69 -1.25 -9.20 -6.88
C GLY A 69 -2.13 -9.54 -8.08
N LEU A 70 -1.65 -9.23 -9.29
CA LEU A 70 -2.34 -9.54 -10.55
C LEU A 70 -2.48 -11.05 -10.77
N THR A 71 -1.43 -11.82 -10.44
CA THR A 71 -1.48 -13.29 -10.48
C THR A 71 -2.59 -13.84 -9.56
N ILE A 72 -2.72 -13.27 -8.34
CA ILE A 72 -3.78 -13.67 -7.40
C ILE A 72 -5.17 -13.27 -7.90
N GLN A 73 -5.28 -12.15 -8.62
CA GLN A 73 -6.53 -11.72 -9.27
C GLN A 73 -6.91 -12.62 -10.44
N GLY A 74 -6.01 -13.45 -10.94
CA GLY A 74 -6.25 -14.31 -12.11
C GLY A 74 -6.08 -13.60 -13.45
N VAL A 75 -5.37 -12.49 -13.48
CA VAL A 75 -5.02 -11.74 -14.70
C VAL A 75 -4.09 -12.61 -15.56
N ASP A 76 -4.27 -12.55 -16.88
CA ASP A 76 -3.38 -13.23 -17.83
C ASP A 76 -1.91 -12.88 -17.61
N GLU A 77 -1.00 -13.85 -17.78
CA GLU A 77 0.42 -13.68 -17.49
C GLU A 77 1.04 -12.54 -18.31
N GLY A 78 0.69 -12.43 -19.59
CA GLY A 78 1.20 -11.36 -20.46
C GLY A 78 0.75 -9.98 -20.00
N GLU A 79 -0.53 -9.82 -19.68
CA GLU A 79 -1.09 -8.58 -19.15
C GLU A 79 -0.48 -8.25 -17.77
N ALA A 80 -0.31 -9.25 -16.90
CA ALA A 80 0.27 -9.05 -15.57
C ALA A 80 1.72 -8.54 -15.66
N VAL A 81 2.50 -9.10 -16.59
CA VAL A 81 3.88 -8.64 -16.87
C VAL A 81 3.87 -7.20 -17.38
N GLU A 82 3.06 -6.88 -18.37
CA GLU A 82 2.98 -5.52 -18.95
C GLU A 82 2.56 -4.49 -17.89
N ARG A 83 1.51 -4.77 -17.12
CA ARG A 83 1.02 -3.85 -16.09
C ARG A 83 2.05 -3.65 -14.98
N SER A 84 2.69 -4.72 -14.51
CA SER A 84 3.71 -4.63 -13.47
C SER A 84 4.96 -3.89 -13.95
N GLN A 85 5.37 -4.09 -15.20
CA GLN A 85 6.51 -3.38 -15.79
C GLN A 85 6.27 -1.88 -15.88
N ARG A 86 5.10 -1.44 -16.36
CA ARG A 86 4.71 -0.02 -16.37
C ARG A 86 4.84 0.63 -14.99
N TRP A 87 4.40 -0.07 -13.94
CA TRP A 87 4.51 0.46 -12.59
C TRP A 87 5.95 0.48 -12.08
N LEU A 88 6.77 -0.55 -12.39
CA LEU A 88 8.19 -0.55 -12.05
C LEU A 88 8.93 0.61 -12.72
N GLU A 89 8.65 0.91 -13.97
CA GLU A 89 9.20 2.07 -14.68
C GLU A 89 8.79 3.39 -14.00
N ARG A 90 7.50 3.56 -13.65
CA ARG A 90 6.98 4.77 -12.97
C ARG A 90 7.63 5.00 -11.60
N VAL A 91 7.96 3.95 -10.87
CA VAL A 91 8.66 4.09 -9.58
C VAL A 91 10.20 4.09 -9.73
N GLY A 92 10.72 4.22 -10.95
CA GLY A 92 12.15 4.33 -11.23
C GLY A 92 12.93 3.03 -11.00
N LEU A 93 12.33 1.87 -11.29
CA LEU A 93 12.94 0.54 -11.18
C LEU A 93 13.03 -0.18 -12.54
N GLY A 94 12.92 0.54 -13.66
CA GLY A 94 13.21 0.00 -14.99
C GLY A 94 14.65 -0.52 -15.05
N GLY A 95 14.82 -1.73 -15.57
CA GLY A 95 16.12 -2.44 -15.64
C GLY A 95 16.44 -3.33 -14.43
N PHE A 96 15.62 -3.31 -13.36
CA PHE A 96 15.81 -4.15 -12.17
C PHE A 96 14.87 -5.36 -12.11
N GLU A 97 14.11 -5.64 -13.15
CA GLU A 97 13.03 -6.64 -13.19
C GLU A 97 13.48 -8.04 -12.80
N LYS A 98 14.71 -8.40 -13.18
CA LYS A 98 15.32 -9.73 -12.94
C LYS A 98 16.04 -9.85 -11.60
N HIS A 99 16.21 -8.75 -10.86
CA HIS A 99 16.87 -8.78 -9.56
C HIS A 99 15.97 -9.41 -8.49
N PHE A 100 16.58 -9.93 -7.43
CA PHE A 100 15.89 -10.41 -6.24
C PHE A 100 15.90 -9.35 -5.14
N PRO A 101 14.94 -9.38 -4.19
CA PRO A 101 14.88 -8.40 -3.10
C PRO A 101 16.20 -8.21 -2.35
N ALA A 102 16.95 -9.27 -2.11
CA ALA A 102 18.25 -9.22 -1.42
C ALA A 102 19.33 -8.39 -2.16
N GLN A 103 19.14 -8.12 -3.44
CA GLN A 103 20.06 -7.33 -4.28
C GLN A 103 19.68 -5.83 -4.32
N LEU A 104 18.60 -5.45 -3.63
CA LEU A 104 18.05 -4.10 -3.65
C LEU A 104 18.31 -3.37 -2.33
N SER A 105 18.48 -2.03 -2.41
CA SER A 105 18.43 -1.18 -1.22
C SER A 105 17.02 -1.20 -0.59
N GLY A 106 16.90 -0.81 0.69
CA GLY A 106 15.59 -0.71 1.36
C GLY A 106 14.61 0.20 0.61
N GLY A 107 15.08 1.33 0.10
CA GLY A 107 14.28 2.24 -0.72
C GLY A 107 13.81 1.62 -2.05
N MET A 108 14.65 0.83 -2.70
CA MET A 108 14.24 0.08 -3.90
C MET A 108 13.19 -0.98 -3.58
N GLN A 109 13.36 -1.72 -2.47
CA GLN A 109 12.38 -2.71 -2.02
C GLN A 109 11.02 -2.06 -1.73
N GLN A 110 11.01 -0.87 -1.11
CA GLN A 110 9.77 -0.11 -0.86
C GLN A 110 9.07 0.27 -2.16
N ARG A 111 9.83 0.73 -3.16
CA ARG A 111 9.30 1.06 -4.49
C ARG A 111 8.72 -0.17 -5.22
N VAL A 112 9.30 -1.35 -5.06
CA VAL A 112 8.70 -2.60 -5.55
C VAL A 112 7.37 -2.89 -4.85
N GLY A 113 7.29 -2.70 -3.53
CA GLY A 113 6.07 -2.85 -2.76
C GLY A 113 4.96 -1.89 -3.22
N LEU A 114 5.31 -0.65 -3.52
CA LEU A 114 4.38 0.34 -4.08
C LEU A 114 3.92 -0.05 -5.48
N ALA A 115 4.83 -0.43 -6.38
CA ALA A 115 4.49 -0.90 -7.72
C ALA A 115 3.53 -2.10 -7.68
N ARG A 116 3.78 -3.07 -6.79
CA ARG A 116 2.90 -4.23 -6.56
C ARG A 116 1.49 -3.83 -6.15
N ALA A 117 1.37 -2.88 -5.22
CA ALA A 117 0.08 -2.42 -4.74
C ALA A 117 -0.71 -1.66 -5.81
N LEU A 118 -0.02 -0.81 -6.58
CA LEU A 118 -0.64 -0.01 -7.64
C LEU A 118 -1.02 -0.85 -8.86
N ALA A 119 -0.28 -1.91 -9.17
CA ALA A 119 -0.54 -2.77 -10.32
C ALA A 119 -1.91 -3.48 -10.23
N THR A 120 -2.41 -3.76 -9.03
CA THR A 120 -3.70 -4.44 -8.81
C THR A 120 -4.91 -3.60 -9.15
N ASP A 121 -4.73 -2.29 -9.30
CA ASP A 121 -5.79 -1.30 -9.58
C ASP A 121 -6.93 -1.28 -8.53
N ALA A 122 -6.66 -1.67 -7.30
CA ALA A 122 -7.60 -1.60 -6.19
C ALA A 122 -8.08 -0.17 -5.93
N GLU A 123 -9.33 0.00 -5.52
CA GLU A 123 -9.95 1.32 -5.26
C GLU A 123 -9.38 1.97 -3.99
N ILE A 124 -8.97 1.16 -3.01
CA ILE A 124 -8.42 1.61 -1.73
C ILE A 124 -6.96 1.21 -1.64
N LEU A 125 -6.10 2.18 -1.37
CA LEU A 125 -4.68 1.98 -1.12
C LEU A 125 -4.37 2.26 0.35
N LEU A 126 -4.00 1.22 1.08
CA LEU A 126 -3.60 1.30 2.48
C LEU A 126 -2.08 1.40 2.57
N MET A 127 -1.55 2.45 3.20
CA MET A 127 -0.12 2.72 3.27
C MET A 127 0.33 2.84 4.73
N ASP A 128 1.04 1.81 5.22
CA ASP A 128 1.53 1.74 6.60
C ASP A 128 2.99 2.20 6.65
N GLU A 129 3.22 3.47 6.99
CA GLU A 129 4.54 4.12 7.04
C GLU A 129 5.41 3.85 5.79
N ALA A 130 4.78 3.92 4.62
CA ALA A 130 5.35 3.46 3.35
C ALA A 130 6.63 4.20 2.91
N PHE A 131 6.90 5.37 3.44
CA PHE A 131 8.07 6.17 3.07
C PHE A 131 9.11 6.32 4.20
N SER A 132 8.87 5.71 5.37
CA SER A 132 9.73 5.87 6.55
C SER A 132 11.16 5.35 6.35
N ALA A 133 11.34 4.34 5.51
CA ALA A 133 12.64 3.73 5.21
C ALA A 133 13.40 4.38 4.04
N LEU A 134 12.84 5.46 3.45
CA LEU A 134 13.45 6.15 2.33
C LEU A 134 14.34 7.31 2.81
N ASP A 135 15.43 7.57 2.08
CA ASP A 135 16.17 8.81 2.24
C ASP A 135 15.31 10.03 1.80
N PRO A 136 15.64 11.25 2.27
CA PRO A 136 14.78 12.42 2.04
C PRO A 136 14.52 12.74 0.57
N LEU A 137 15.49 12.52 -0.32
CA LEU A 137 15.34 12.83 -1.74
C LEU A 137 14.35 11.85 -2.40
N ILE A 138 14.60 10.55 -2.22
CA ILE A 138 13.73 9.49 -2.75
C ILE A 138 12.31 9.57 -2.16
N ARG A 139 12.20 9.89 -0.86
CA ARG A 139 10.89 10.11 -0.21
C ARG A 139 10.11 11.21 -0.91
N ASN A 140 10.75 12.33 -1.19
CA ASN A 140 10.14 13.47 -1.87
C ASN A 140 9.63 13.10 -3.27
N ASP A 141 10.43 12.34 -4.03
CA ASP A 141 10.06 11.84 -5.35
C ASP A 141 8.86 10.88 -5.27
N MET A 142 8.86 9.95 -4.30
CA MET A 142 7.75 9.01 -4.11
C MET A 142 6.45 9.68 -3.68
N GLN A 143 6.53 10.72 -2.86
CA GLN A 143 5.38 11.56 -2.51
C GLN A 143 4.84 12.28 -3.74
N GLY A 144 5.72 12.80 -4.61
CA GLY A 144 5.33 13.41 -5.88
C GLY A 144 4.57 12.42 -6.78
N ILE A 145 5.11 11.21 -6.95
CA ILE A 145 4.44 10.14 -7.72
C ILE A 145 3.06 9.82 -7.12
N LEU A 146 2.95 9.73 -5.79
CA LEU A 146 1.67 9.42 -5.13
C LEU A 146 0.63 10.53 -5.39
N LEU A 147 1.02 11.79 -5.29
CA LEU A 147 0.15 12.94 -5.55
C LEU A 147 -0.32 13.01 -7.01
N ASP A 148 0.55 12.70 -7.95
CA ASP A 148 0.19 12.65 -9.37
C ASP A 148 -0.77 11.49 -9.65
N LEU A 149 -0.54 10.33 -9.02
CA LEU A 149 -1.43 9.18 -9.09
C LEU A 149 -2.81 9.46 -8.49
N GLN A 150 -2.87 10.19 -7.37
CA GLN A 150 -4.14 10.57 -6.75
C GLN A 150 -5.00 11.40 -7.70
N LYS A 151 -4.39 12.35 -8.42
CA LYS A 151 -5.07 13.17 -9.43
C LYS A 151 -5.58 12.36 -10.63
N GLU A 152 -4.80 11.36 -11.06
CA GLU A 152 -5.13 10.53 -12.21
C GLU A 152 -6.18 9.45 -11.91
N LEU A 153 -6.06 8.80 -10.74
CA LEU A 153 -6.75 7.54 -10.45
C LEU A 153 -7.96 7.69 -9.52
N HIS A 154 -8.13 8.84 -8.87
CA HIS A 154 -9.23 9.13 -7.93
C HIS A 154 -9.45 8.04 -6.87
N LYS A 155 -8.36 7.45 -6.36
CA LYS A 155 -8.40 6.37 -5.37
C LYS A 155 -8.51 6.91 -3.95
N THR A 156 -9.16 6.15 -3.08
CA THR A 156 -9.11 6.42 -1.64
C THR A 156 -7.77 5.92 -1.08
N ILE A 157 -6.99 6.82 -0.51
CA ILE A 157 -5.69 6.51 0.09
C ILE A 157 -5.78 6.71 1.60
N VAL A 158 -5.55 5.64 2.36
CA VAL A 158 -5.37 5.73 3.82
C VAL A 158 -3.88 5.64 4.10
N PHE A 159 -3.31 6.73 4.58
CA PHE A 159 -1.87 6.89 4.74
C PHE A 159 -1.49 7.07 6.20
N ILE A 160 -0.66 6.17 6.72
CA ILE A 160 -0.10 6.27 8.08
C ILE A 160 1.31 6.84 8.00
N THR A 161 1.54 7.91 8.76
CA THR A 161 2.86 8.50 8.95
C THR A 161 3.05 8.98 10.39
N HIS A 162 4.29 9.18 10.78
CA HIS A 162 4.67 9.88 12.01
C HIS A 162 5.27 11.26 11.72
N ASP A 163 5.35 11.64 10.46
CA ASP A 163 5.88 12.90 9.95
C ASP A 163 4.71 13.84 9.60
N LEU A 164 4.62 14.97 10.29
CA LEU A 164 3.54 15.93 10.10
C LEU A 164 3.64 16.65 8.75
N ASP A 165 4.85 16.97 8.29
CA ASP A 165 5.05 17.62 7.00
C ASP A 165 4.60 16.72 5.85
N GLU A 166 4.84 15.40 5.98
CA GLU A 166 4.35 14.40 5.06
C GLU A 166 2.82 14.34 5.05
N ALA A 167 2.18 14.31 6.23
CA ALA A 167 0.73 14.32 6.35
C ALA A 167 0.11 15.58 5.71
N LEU A 168 0.66 16.75 6.00
CA LEU A 168 0.19 18.05 5.46
C LEU A 168 0.39 18.16 3.94
N ARG A 169 1.38 17.48 3.39
CA ARG A 169 1.66 17.49 1.95
C ARG A 169 0.74 16.58 1.15
N ILE A 170 0.39 15.41 1.71
CA ILE A 170 -0.29 14.34 0.97
C ILE A 170 -1.79 14.29 1.29
N GLY A 171 -2.18 14.59 2.54
CA GLY A 171 -3.52 14.34 3.03
C GLY A 171 -4.49 15.47 2.71
N ASP A 172 -5.68 15.10 2.24
CA ASP A 172 -6.85 16.01 2.17
C ASP A 172 -7.52 16.14 3.54
N GLN A 173 -7.44 15.07 4.35
CA GLN A 173 -7.92 15.02 5.74
C GLN A 173 -6.82 14.40 6.62
N ILE A 174 -6.66 14.91 7.83
CA ILE A 174 -5.62 14.47 8.76
C ILE A 174 -6.23 14.21 10.12
N SER A 175 -6.10 12.96 10.59
CA SER A 175 -6.50 12.58 11.95
C SER A 175 -5.26 12.31 12.81
N ILE A 176 -5.24 12.88 14.01
CA ILE A 176 -4.15 12.69 14.97
C ILE A 176 -4.51 11.59 15.95
N LEU A 177 -3.66 10.53 15.95
CA LEU A 177 -3.82 9.37 16.84
C LEU A 177 -2.83 9.44 18.00
N ARG A 178 -3.33 9.27 19.22
CA ARG A 178 -2.52 9.19 20.44
C ARG A 178 -3.09 8.14 21.37
N ASP A 179 -2.22 7.24 21.87
CA ASP A 179 -2.57 6.20 22.86
C ASP A 179 -3.83 5.37 22.45
N GLY A 180 -3.96 5.08 21.15
CA GLY A 180 -5.06 4.30 20.59
C GLY A 180 -6.36 5.09 20.33
N ALA A 181 -6.38 6.39 20.58
CA ALA A 181 -7.56 7.24 20.38
C ALA A 181 -7.28 8.32 19.32
N VAL A 182 -8.31 8.67 18.53
CA VAL A 182 -8.31 9.88 17.70
C VAL A 182 -8.53 11.07 18.61
N ILE A 183 -7.58 11.99 18.64
CA ILE A 183 -7.63 13.18 19.50
C ILE A 183 -7.97 14.46 18.73
N GLN A 184 -7.83 14.41 17.40
CA GLN A 184 -8.15 15.51 16.50
C GLN A 184 -8.36 14.98 15.07
N ASP A 185 -9.33 15.53 14.37
CA ASP A 185 -9.62 15.42 12.94
C ASP A 185 -9.59 16.78 12.27
#